data_edb3874535bccc4ffc9092944f17b221
#
_entry.id   edb3874535bccc4ffc9092944f17b221
#
_cell.length_a   1.000
_cell.length_b   1.000
_cell.length_c   1.000
_cell.angle_alpha   90.00
_cell.angle_beta   90.00
_cell.angle_gamma   90.00
#
_symmetry.space_group_name_H-M   'P 1'
#
loop_
_entity.id
_entity.type
_entity.pdbx_description
1 polymer ?
#
loop_
_entity_poly.entity_id
_entity_poly.type
_entity_poly.pdbx_seq_one_letter_code
_entity_poly.pdbx_strand_id
1 'polypeptide(L)'
;AMYLKKRELRYLIFLGDYSLELMESIQGNGEIKTAKTEVFAEHLKELGRQTPEDVAEQLKLSTVDPLLLPSIVMYRCIAQELGTGEVWVPGNNISDGMAYQYASENKLLKSVHDFDNDVLSAATNLSKRYHSYSPHIDALTKMSTMIFHAIQKVHGMGSRELLLLQVAAILHDCGKFVSLANGPDCAYDIIMA
;
A
#
# COMPACT_ATOMS: atom_id res chain seq x y z
N ALA A 1 8.56 -5.10 -11.23
CA ALA A 1 7.89 -6.25 -11.86
C ALA A 1 8.61 -7.58 -11.57
N MET A 2 9.93 -7.69 -11.80
CA MET A 2 10.67 -8.96 -11.65
C MET A 2 10.62 -9.56 -10.23
N TYR A 3 10.59 -8.74 -9.18
CA TYR A 3 10.46 -9.19 -7.78
C TYR A 3 9.05 -9.74 -7.46
N LEU A 4 8.02 -9.13 -8.02
CA LEU A 4 6.63 -9.53 -7.79
C LEU A 4 6.25 -10.79 -8.58
N LYS A 5 6.83 -11.01 -9.77
CA LYS A 5 6.64 -12.25 -10.57
C LYS A 5 7.05 -13.54 -9.86
N LYS A 6 7.92 -13.46 -8.84
CA LYS A 6 8.34 -14.62 -8.04
C LYS A 6 7.36 -14.97 -6.92
N ARG A 7 6.31 -14.17 -6.70
CA ARG A 7 5.27 -14.39 -5.70
C ARG A 7 3.99 -14.80 -6.40
N GLU A 8 3.30 -15.78 -5.87
CA GLU A 8 1.95 -16.13 -6.30
C GLU A 8 0.98 -15.03 -5.82
N LEU A 9 0.83 -14.01 -6.65
CA LEU A 9 -0.12 -12.93 -6.40
C LEU A 9 -1.52 -13.41 -6.82
N ARG A 10 -2.45 -13.36 -5.89
CA ARG A 10 -3.83 -13.83 -6.10
C ARG A 10 -4.69 -12.74 -6.75
N TYR A 11 -4.55 -11.52 -6.27
CA TYR A 11 -5.34 -10.38 -6.68
C TYR A 11 -4.45 -9.21 -7.09
N LEU A 12 -4.94 -8.43 -8.05
CA LEU A 12 -4.40 -7.13 -8.42
C LEU A 12 -5.48 -6.09 -8.14
N ILE A 13 -5.20 -5.13 -7.27
CA ILE A 13 -6.16 -4.09 -6.90
C ILE A 13 -5.75 -2.80 -7.60
N PHE A 14 -6.63 -2.25 -8.42
CA PHE A 14 -6.46 -0.93 -9.03
C PHE A 14 -7.27 0.12 -8.29
N LEU A 15 -6.59 1.20 -7.94
CA LEU A 15 -7.15 2.40 -7.34
C LEU A 15 -6.77 3.59 -8.21
N GLY A 16 -7.66 4.54 -8.35
CA GLY A 16 -7.39 5.80 -9.04
C GLY A 16 -8.24 6.00 -10.29
N ASP A 17 -7.87 7.02 -11.05
CA ASP A 17 -8.64 7.54 -12.16
C ASP A 17 -8.92 6.49 -13.23
N TYR A 18 -10.15 6.48 -13.73
CA TYR A 18 -10.69 5.59 -14.76
C TYR A 18 -10.77 4.11 -14.39
N SER A 19 -10.19 3.66 -13.27
CA SER A 19 -10.19 2.23 -12.92
C SER A 19 -11.62 1.70 -12.75
N LEU A 20 -12.50 2.51 -12.16
CA LEU A 20 -13.89 2.19 -11.94
C LEU A 20 -14.67 2.09 -13.25
N GLU A 21 -14.58 3.12 -14.08
CA GLU A 21 -15.27 3.21 -15.37
C GLU A 21 -14.82 2.08 -16.32
N LEU A 22 -13.53 1.77 -16.32
CA LEU A 22 -12.97 0.65 -17.07
C LEU A 22 -13.54 -0.71 -16.60
N MET A 23 -13.70 -0.91 -15.29
CA MET A 23 -14.29 -2.14 -14.77
C MET A 23 -15.79 -2.20 -15.05
N GLU A 24 -16.51 -1.10 -14.91
CA GLU A 24 -17.94 -1.00 -15.20
C GLU A 24 -18.26 -1.24 -16.67
N SER A 25 -17.37 -0.87 -17.58
CA SER A 25 -17.53 -1.14 -19.03
C SER A 25 -17.46 -2.63 -19.36
N ILE A 26 -16.88 -3.45 -18.49
CA ILE A 26 -16.83 -4.92 -18.64
C ILE A 26 -18.08 -5.58 -18.07
N GLN A 27 -18.52 -5.16 -16.88
CA GLN A 27 -19.51 -5.89 -16.08
C GLN A 27 -20.85 -5.17 -15.90
N GLY A 28 -20.94 -3.90 -16.30
CA GLY A 28 -22.07 -3.05 -15.97
C GLY A 28 -22.04 -2.60 -14.49
N ASN A 29 -23.12 -1.94 -14.06
CA ASN A 29 -23.24 -1.35 -12.71
C ASN A 29 -23.54 -2.42 -11.62
N GLY A 30 -22.61 -3.35 -11.40
CA GLY A 30 -22.72 -4.36 -10.34
C GLY A 30 -22.05 -3.94 -9.03
N GLU A 31 -22.46 -4.54 -7.90
CA GLU A 31 -21.85 -4.27 -6.59
C GLU A 31 -20.41 -4.83 -6.49
N ILE A 32 -20.11 -5.92 -7.20
CA ILE A 32 -18.80 -6.57 -7.15
C ILE A 32 -18.00 -6.17 -8.38
N LYS A 33 -16.91 -5.45 -8.16
CA LYS A 33 -16.04 -4.92 -9.21
C LYS A 33 -14.77 -5.77 -9.32
N THR A 34 -14.95 -7.03 -9.75
CA THR A 34 -13.85 -7.97 -10.00
C THR A 34 -13.99 -8.56 -11.40
N ALA A 35 -12.86 -8.79 -12.06
CA ALA A 35 -12.81 -9.50 -13.33
C ALA A 35 -11.57 -10.41 -13.37
N LYS A 36 -11.63 -11.47 -14.18
CA LYS A 36 -10.42 -12.25 -14.50
C LYS A 36 -9.41 -11.33 -15.17
N THR A 37 -8.15 -11.44 -14.79
CA THR A 37 -7.08 -10.57 -15.29
C THR A 37 -6.97 -10.61 -16.82
N GLU A 38 -7.16 -11.78 -17.42
CA GLU A 38 -7.12 -11.94 -18.88
C GLU A 38 -8.25 -11.18 -19.59
N VAL A 39 -9.48 -11.26 -19.02
CA VAL A 39 -10.65 -10.55 -19.55
C VAL A 39 -10.45 -9.05 -19.45
N PHE A 40 -9.96 -8.58 -18.31
CA PHE A 40 -9.67 -7.17 -18.08
C PHE A 40 -8.58 -6.67 -19.06
N ALA A 41 -7.47 -7.39 -19.19
CA ALA A 41 -6.38 -7.01 -20.07
C ALA A 41 -6.77 -7.00 -21.57
N GLU A 42 -7.58 -7.97 -22.03
CA GLU A 42 -8.04 -8.00 -23.42
C GLU A 42 -9.03 -6.86 -23.70
N HIS A 43 -9.94 -6.56 -22.77
CA HIS A 43 -10.83 -5.41 -22.89
C HIS A 43 -10.06 -4.09 -22.99
N LEU A 44 -9.05 -3.89 -22.14
CA LEU A 44 -8.18 -2.70 -22.21
C LEU A 44 -7.39 -2.63 -23.51
N LYS A 45 -7.03 -3.76 -24.09
CA LYS A 45 -6.35 -3.82 -25.39
C LYS A 45 -7.29 -3.38 -26.53
N GLU A 46 -8.56 -3.75 -26.46
CA GLU A 46 -9.58 -3.31 -27.43
C GLU A 46 -9.83 -1.81 -27.32
N LEU A 47 -9.99 -1.28 -26.10
CA LEU A 47 -10.14 0.16 -25.86
C LEU A 47 -8.92 0.94 -26.36
N GLY A 48 -7.71 0.45 -26.13
CA GLY A 48 -6.48 1.10 -26.57
C GLY A 48 -6.26 1.17 -28.08
N ARG A 49 -7.15 0.58 -28.89
CA ARG A 49 -7.15 0.67 -30.37
C ARG A 49 -8.11 1.71 -30.91
N GLN A 50 -8.95 2.26 -30.05
CA GLN A 50 -9.97 3.24 -30.39
C GLN A 50 -9.43 4.67 -30.25
N THR A 51 -10.18 5.64 -30.73
CA THR A 51 -9.87 7.05 -30.51
C THR A 51 -10.18 7.46 -29.06
N PRO A 52 -9.52 8.48 -28.51
CA PRO A 52 -9.83 8.95 -27.14
C PRO A 52 -11.30 9.35 -26.98
N GLU A 53 -11.90 9.90 -28.03
CA GLU A 53 -13.30 10.34 -28.08
C GLU A 53 -14.25 9.15 -27.97
N ASP A 54 -14.02 8.08 -28.77
CA ASP A 54 -14.84 6.88 -28.73
C ASP A 54 -14.76 6.17 -27.37
N VAL A 55 -13.56 6.12 -26.79
CA VAL A 55 -13.35 5.53 -25.46
C VAL A 55 -14.05 6.35 -24.39
N ALA A 56 -13.96 7.69 -24.45
CA ALA A 56 -14.64 8.55 -23.48
C ALA A 56 -16.16 8.40 -23.57
N GLU A 57 -16.73 8.29 -24.77
CA GLU A 57 -18.16 8.03 -24.97
C GLU A 57 -18.57 6.66 -24.40
N GLN A 58 -17.79 5.60 -24.69
CA GLN A 58 -18.06 4.26 -24.20
C GLN A 58 -18.01 4.17 -22.67
N LEU A 59 -17.07 4.89 -22.04
CA LEU A 59 -16.92 4.98 -20.57
C LEU A 59 -17.86 6.02 -19.94
N LYS A 60 -18.69 6.71 -20.74
CA LYS A 60 -19.61 7.76 -20.28
C LYS A 60 -18.92 8.92 -19.55
N LEU A 61 -17.70 9.24 -19.95
CA LEU A 61 -16.96 10.36 -19.39
C LEU A 61 -17.52 11.69 -19.93
N SER A 62 -17.54 12.70 -19.08
CA SER A 62 -18.03 14.03 -19.43
C SER A 62 -17.07 14.81 -20.35
N THR A 63 -15.79 14.45 -20.34
CA THR A 63 -14.72 15.11 -21.11
C THR A 63 -13.69 14.10 -21.56
N VAL A 64 -13.02 14.38 -22.68
CA VAL A 64 -11.86 13.61 -23.13
C VAL A 64 -10.62 14.12 -22.41
N ASP A 65 -10.03 13.27 -21.58
CA ASP A 65 -8.80 13.59 -20.84
C ASP A 65 -7.58 13.03 -21.59
N PRO A 66 -6.51 13.82 -21.77
CA PRO A 66 -5.27 13.34 -22.37
C PRO A 66 -4.63 12.14 -21.67
N LEU A 67 -4.92 11.93 -20.38
CA LEU A 67 -4.40 10.82 -19.59
C LEU A 67 -5.20 9.52 -19.73
N LEU A 68 -6.36 9.53 -20.39
CA LEU A 68 -7.24 8.37 -20.53
C LEU A 68 -6.53 7.18 -21.20
N LEU A 69 -6.01 7.35 -22.41
CA LEU A 69 -5.31 6.29 -23.13
C LEU A 69 -4.00 5.86 -22.47
N PRO A 70 -3.14 6.77 -21.97
CA PRO A 70 -1.98 6.39 -21.15
C PRO A 70 -2.35 5.53 -19.96
N SER A 71 -3.43 5.83 -19.24
CA SER A 71 -3.90 5.05 -18.09
C SER A 71 -4.35 3.65 -18.51
N ILE A 72 -5.09 3.51 -19.60
CA ILE A 72 -5.50 2.23 -20.17
C ILE A 72 -4.28 1.36 -20.50
N VAL A 73 -3.28 1.94 -21.17
CA VAL A 73 -2.04 1.23 -21.52
C VAL A 73 -1.29 0.79 -20.25
N MET A 74 -1.18 1.67 -19.27
CA MET A 74 -0.52 1.38 -18.00
C MET A 74 -1.20 0.22 -17.25
N TYR A 75 -2.51 0.28 -17.04
CA TYR A 75 -3.26 -0.78 -16.36
C TYR A 75 -3.15 -2.11 -17.10
N ARG A 76 -3.24 -2.10 -18.44
CA ARG A 76 -3.05 -3.30 -19.24
C ARG A 76 -1.65 -3.90 -19.04
N CYS A 77 -0.61 -3.08 -19.15
CA CYS A 77 0.77 -3.55 -18.99
C CYS A 77 1.01 -4.15 -17.59
N ILE A 78 0.48 -3.51 -16.53
CA ILE A 78 0.60 -4.02 -15.17
C ILE A 78 -0.14 -5.36 -15.03
N ALA A 79 -1.38 -5.45 -15.52
CA ALA A 79 -2.18 -6.66 -15.45
C ALA A 79 -1.49 -7.83 -16.18
N GLN A 80 -0.98 -7.61 -17.40
CA GLN A 80 -0.27 -8.62 -18.19
C GLN A 80 1.05 -9.05 -17.55
N GLU A 81 1.82 -8.08 -17.01
CA GLU A 81 3.13 -8.36 -16.41
C GLU A 81 3.03 -9.15 -15.11
N LEU A 82 2.02 -8.89 -14.29
CA LEU A 82 1.88 -9.56 -13.00
C LEU A 82 1.15 -10.90 -13.09
N GLY A 83 0.29 -11.10 -14.11
CA GLY A 83 -0.35 -12.39 -14.37
C GLY A 83 -1.15 -12.94 -13.17
N THR A 84 -1.83 -12.06 -12.42
CA THR A 84 -2.68 -12.46 -11.29
C THR A 84 -3.96 -13.16 -11.77
N GLY A 85 -4.63 -13.91 -10.90
CA GLY A 85 -5.88 -14.55 -11.26
C GLY A 85 -7.03 -13.57 -11.50
N GLU A 86 -7.12 -12.54 -10.65
CA GLU A 86 -8.21 -11.58 -10.66
C GLU A 86 -7.75 -10.14 -10.45
N VAL A 87 -8.42 -9.22 -11.11
CA VAL A 87 -8.34 -7.78 -10.90
C VAL A 87 -9.54 -7.34 -10.06
N TRP A 88 -9.29 -6.55 -9.04
CA TRP A 88 -10.32 -5.94 -8.19
C TRP A 88 -10.22 -4.43 -8.25
N VAL A 89 -11.38 -3.76 -8.43
CA VAL A 89 -11.50 -2.31 -8.44
C VAL A 89 -12.57 -1.89 -7.44
N PRO A 90 -12.20 -1.46 -6.23
CA PRO A 90 -13.18 -1.09 -5.20
C PRO A 90 -13.92 0.21 -5.50
N GLY A 91 -13.45 1.02 -6.46
CA GLY A 91 -14.07 2.28 -6.83
C GLY A 91 -13.74 3.45 -5.92
N ASN A 92 -12.76 3.31 -5.05
CA ASN A 92 -12.29 4.37 -4.17
C ASN A 92 -11.11 5.10 -4.81
N ASN A 93 -10.99 6.38 -4.50
CA ASN A 93 -9.89 7.23 -4.95
C ASN A 93 -9.10 7.81 -3.76
N ILE A 94 -8.05 8.56 -4.05
CA ILE A 94 -7.20 9.18 -3.03
C ILE A 94 -8.00 10.16 -2.16
N SER A 95 -8.94 10.90 -2.75
CA SER A 95 -9.79 11.86 -2.03
C SER A 95 -10.68 11.17 -0.99
N ASP A 96 -11.20 9.98 -1.30
CA ASP A 96 -11.98 9.18 -0.34
C ASP A 96 -11.09 8.76 0.85
N GLY A 97 -9.84 8.36 0.58
CA GLY A 97 -8.86 8.03 1.61
C GLY A 97 -8.55 9.23 2.51
N MET A 98 -8.35 10.41 1.92
CA MET A 98 -8.10 11.66 2.67
C MET A 98 -9.32 12.06 3.51
N ALA A 99 -10.54 11.96 2.96
CA ALA A 99 -11.77 12.24 3.69
C ALA A 99 -11.96 11.28 4.87
N TYR A 100 -11.67 9.99 4.67
CA TYR A 100 -11.70 8.99 5.73
C TYR A 100 -10.68 9.28 6.83
N GLN A 101 -9.44 9.61 6.46
CA GLN A 101 -8.40 9.98 7.41
C GLN A 101 -8.81 11.19 8.24
N TYR A 102 -9.27 12.28 7.61
CA TYR A 102 -9.75 13.47 8.28
C TYR A 102 -10.90 13.15 9.26
N ALA A 103 -11.87 12.37 8.82
CA ALA A 103 -13.01 11.98 9.66
C ALA A 103 -12.59 11.13 10.87
N SER A 104 -11.62 10.24 10.67
CA SER A 104 -11.06 9.39 11.73
C SER A 104 -10.28 10.21 12.78
N GLU A 105 -9.39 11.11 12.33
CA GLU A 105 -8.59 11.99 13.20
C GLU A 105 -9.47 12.92 14.03
N ASN A 106 -10.57 13.42 13.45
CA ASN A 106 -11.56 14.27 14.13
C ASN A 106 -12.62 13.48 14.91
N LYS A 107 -12.47 12.14 15.06
CA LYS A 107 -13.39 11.27 15.78
C LYS A 107 -14.84 11.30 15.26
N LEU A 108 -15.03 11.66 13.99
CA LEU A 108 -16.33 11.65 13.32
C LEU A 108 -16.73 10.22 12.92
N LEU A 109 -15.75 9.35 12.76
CA LEU A 109 -15.91 7.92 12.49
C LEU A 109 -15.24 7.10 13.59
N LYS A 110 -15.84 5.94 13.90
CA LYS A 110 -15.15 4.94 14.71
C LYS A 110 -14.10 4.28 13.82
N SER A 111 -12.82 4.60 14.05
CA SER A 111 -11.73 3.95 13.31
C SER A 111 -11.78 2.44 13.54
N VAL A 112 -11.85 1.68 12.46
CA VAL A 112 -11.79 0.21 12.49
C VAL A 112 -10.36 -0.26 12.20
N HIS A 113 -9.54 0.62 11.61
CA HIS A 113 -8.19 0.31 11.18
C HIS A 113 -7.15 0.78 12.19
N ASP A 114 -6.18 -0.08 12.49
CA ASP A 114 -5.07 0.19 13.39
C ASP A 114 -3.82 0.56 12.57
N PHE A 115 -3.68 1.85 12.27
CA PHE A 115 -2.52 2.37 11.53
C PHE A 115 -1.19 2.18 12.29
N ASP A 116 -1.21 2.18 13.62
CA ASP A 116 -0.01 1.96 14.42
C ASP A 116 0.51 0.54 14.20
N ASN A 117 -0.39 -0.44 14.10
CA ASN A 117 -0.03 -1.82 13.78
C ASN A 117 0.52 -1.98 12.37
N ASP A 118 0.05 -1.19 11.40
CA ASP A 118 0.61 -1.18 10.04
C ASP A 118 2.06 -0.68 10.04
N VAL A 119 2.34 0.40 10.78
CA VAL A 119 3.69 0.93 10.93
C VAL A 119 4.63 -0.11 11.56
N LEU A 120 4.18 -0.79 12.64
CA LEU A 120 4.96 -1.85 13.28
C LEU A 120 5.18 -3.05 12.36
N SER A 121 4.18 -3.41 11.56
CA SER A 121 4.27 -4.48 10.57
C SER A 121 5.25 -4.12 9.45
N ALA A 122 5.24 -2.89 8.96
CA ALA A 122 6.19 -2.38 7.97
C ALA A 122 7.62 -2.39 8.53
N ALA A 123 7.83 -1.90 9.74
CA ALA A 123 9.12 -1.92 10.43
C ALA A 123 9.64 -3.36 10.61
N THR A 124 8.77 -4.28 11.02
CA THR A 124 9.11 -5.71 11.16
C THR A 124 9.51 -6.34 9.81
N ASN A 125 8.81 -6.01 8.73
CA ASN A 125 9.16 -6.49 7.39
C ASN A 125 10.50 -5.93 6.92
N LEU A 126 10.77 -4.65 7.20
CA LEU A 126 12.06 -4.03 6.90
C LEU A 126 13.19 -4.71 7.68
N SER A 127 13.03 -4.92 8.98
CA SER A 127 13.97 -5.63 9.85
C SER A 127 14.30 -7.04 9.31
N LYS A 128 13.27 -7.80 8.90
CA LYS A 128 13.44 -9.13 8.26
C LYS A 128 14.21 -9.05 6.95
N ARG A 129 13.96 -8.03 6.13
CA ARG A 129 14.67 -7.81 4.86
C ARG A 129 16.16 -7.61 5.06
N TYR A 130 16.55 -6.97 6.16
CA TYR A 130 17.96 -6.76 6.54
C TYR A 130 18.50 -7.81 7.52
N HIS A 131 17.83 -8.98 7.59
CA HIS A 131 18.28 -10.14 8.38
C HIS A 131 18.58 -9.86 9.84
N SER A 132 17.87 -8.90 10.45
CA SER A 132 18.00 -8.64 11.88
C SER A 132 17.53 -9.84 12.70
N TYR A 133 18.15 -10.07 13.86
CA TYR A 133 17.88 -11.24 14.71
C TYR A 133 16.56 -11.09 15.48
N SER A 134 15.49 -11.69 14.99
CA SER A 134 14.14 -11.56 15.53
C SER A 134 14.02 -11.79 17.04
N PRO A 135 14.62 -12.85 17.66
CA PRO A 135 14.49 -13.05 19.11
C PRO A 135 15.04 -11.89 19.95
N HIS A 136 16.13 -11.25 19.48
CA HIS A 136 16.68 -10.09 20.16
C HIS A 136 15.75 -8.88 20.05
N ILE A 137 15.22 -8.64 18.86
CA ILE A 137 14.27 -7.55 18.59
C ILE A 137 13.01 -7.70 19.44
N ASP A 138 12.43 -8.91 19.49
CA ASP A 138 11.24 -9.21 20.28
C ASP A 138 11.48 -8.95 21.78
N ALA A 139 12.62 -9.41 22.29
CA ALA A 139 13.00 -9.18 23.68
C ALA A 139 13.20 -7.68 23.97
N LEU A 140 13.93 -6.97 23.10
CA LEU A 140 14.19 -5.53 23.25
C LEU A 140 12.91 -4.71 23.18
N THR A 141 12.06 -4.97 22.18
CA THR A 141 10.77 -4.28 22.03
C THR A 141 9.87 -4.50 23.25
N LYS A 142 9.80 -5.75 23.76
CA LYS A 142 9.03 -6.07 24.95
C LYS A 142 9.57 -5.35 26.19
N MET A 143 10.88 -5.39 26.42
CA MET A 143 11.48 -4.74 27.58
C MET A 143 11.34 -3.23 27.54
N SER A 144 11.62 -2.59 26.39
CA SER A 144 11.48 -1.15 26.25
C SER A 144 10.03 -0.68 26.43
N THR A 145 9.06 -1.43 25.92
CA THR A 145 7.62 -1.17 26.14
C THR A 145 7.25 -1.29 27.61
N MET A 146 7.73 -2.32 28.30
CA MET A 146 7.48 -2.49 29.75
C MET A 146 8.06 -1.32 30.57
N ILE A 147 9.30 -0.91 30.29
CA ILE A 147 9.94 0.22 30.94
C ILE A 147 9.15 1.51 30.67
N PHE A 148 8.79 1.75 29.41
CA PHE A 148 7.99 2.92 29.03
C PHE A 148 6.71 3.03 29.86
N HIS A 149 5.93 1.95 29.97
CA HIS A 149 4.71 1.96 30.77
C HIS A 149 4.99 2.11 32.29
N ALA A 150 6.06 1.48 32.81
CA ALA A 150 6.39 1.54 34.23
C ALA A 150 6.72 2.97 34.68
N ILE A 151 7.36 3.77 33.82
CA ILE A 151 7.78 5.15 34.17
C ILE A 151 6.90 6.21 33.47
N GLN A 152 5.75 5.84 32.91
CA GLN A 152 4.87 6.75 32.18
C GLN A 152 4.47 8.00 32.98
N LYS A 153 4.26 7.84 34.29
CA LYS A 153 3.96 8.97 35.20
C LYS A 153 5.11 9.97 35.33
N VAL A 154 6.34 9.55 35.08
CA VAL A 154 7.54 10.39 35.16
C VAL A 154 7.80 11.16 33.89
N HIS A 155 7.71 10.47 32.72
CA HIS A 155 8.03 11.11 31.44
C HIS A 155 6.81 11.78 30.77
N GLY A 156 5.57 11.40 31.12
CA GLY A 156 4.34 12.00 30.57
C GLY A 156 4.10 11.79 29.07
N MET A 157 4.89 10.93 28.40
CA MET A 157 4.78 10.63 26.97
C MET A 157 3.56 9.76 26.66
N GLY A 158 3.02 9.89 25.44
CA GLY A 158 1.80 9.22 24.99
C GLY A 158 2.02 8.06 24.02
N SER A 159 0.96 7.69 23.31
CA SER A 159 0.97 6.56 22.37
C SER A 159 1.92 6.77 21.19
N ARG A 160 2.05 8.02 20.71
CA ARG A 160 2.96 8.34 19.59
C ARG A 160 4.42 8.06 19.94
N GLU A 161 4.86 8.48 21.13
CA GLU A 161 6.23 8.23 21.59
C GLU A 161 6.49 6.75 21.84
N LEU A 162 5.46 6.02 22.31
CA LEU A 162 5.53 4.56 22.42
C LEU A 162 5.72 3.90 21.05
N LEU A 163 4.95 4.30 20.05
CA LEU A 163 5.08 3.80 18.68
C LEU A 163 6.49 4.05 18.14
N LEU A 164 7.02 5.27 18.31
CA LEU A 164 8.38 5.60 17.87
C LEU A 164 9.44 4.75 18.60
N LEU A 165 9.28 4.51 19.89
CA LEU A 165 10.17 3.64 20.65
C LEU A 165 10.14 2.20 20.12
N GLN A 166 8.97 1.66 19.84
CA GLN A 166 8.81 0.32 19.28
C GLN A 166 9.43 0.20 17.89
N VAL A 167 9.20 1.17 16.99
CA VAL A 167 9.82 1.22 15.67
C VAL A 167 11.34 1.29 15.78
N ALA A 168 11.87 2.15 16.66
CA ALA A 168 13.31 2.24 16.91
C ALA A 168 13.89 0.91 17.41
N ALA A 169 13.20 0.24 18.34
CA ALA A 169 13.61 -1.07 18.84
C ALA A 169 13.60 -2.16 17.77
N ILE A 170 12.65 -2.11 16.81
CA ILE A 170 12.56 -3.07 15.72
C ILE A 170 13.68 -2.84 14.69
N LEU A 171 14.03 -1.59 14.40
CA LEU A 171 14.93 -1.22 13.31
C LEU A 171 16.39 -0.98 13.72
N HIS A 172 16.70 -0.94 15.05
CA HIS A 172 18.04 -0.56 15.52
C HIS A 172 19.19 -1.39 14.95
N ASP A 173 18.94 -2.64 14.60
CA ASP A 173 19.96 -3.59 14.11
C ASP A 173 20.01 -3.70 12.56
N CYS A 174 19.10 -3.06 11.83
CA CYS A 174 19.03 -3.22 10.37
C CYS A 174 20.31 -2.74 9.66
N GLY A 175 21.00 -1.75 10.20
CA GLY A 175 22.26 -1.24 9.64
C GLY A 175 23.44 -2.19 9.78
N LYS A 176 23.42 -3.14 10.73
CA LYS A 176 24.46 -4.15 10.90
C LYS A 176 24.61 -5.07 9.69
N PHE A 177 23.56 -5.19 8.88
CA PHE A 177 23.60 -5.92 7.61
C PHE A 177 24.58 -5.30 6.60
N VAL A 178 24.71 -3.97 6.64
CA VAL A 178 25.61 -3.20 5.75
C VAL A 178 26.98 -3.08 6.38
N SER A 179 27.06 -2.66 7.66
CA SER A 179 28.32 -2.47 8.36
C SER A 179 28.16 -2.69 9.87
N LEU A 180 28.98 -3.60 10.41
CA LEU A 180 29.03 -3.82 11.87
C LEU A 180 29.68 -2.63 12.61
N ALA A 181 30.64 -1.97 11.99
CA ALA A 181 31.38 -0.85 12.59
C ALA A 181 30.56 0.44 12.57
N ASN A 182 29.70 0.64 11.56
CA ASN A 182 28.91 1.85 11.36
C ASN A 182 27.41 1.57 11.28
N GLY A 183 26.93 0.58 12.08
CA GLY A 183 25.55 0.13 12.09
C GLY A 183 24.51 1.24 12.28
N PRO A 184 24.65 2.16 13.25
CA PRO A 184 23.65 3.22 13.45
C PRO A 184 23.46 4.15 12.25
N ASP A 185 24.54 4.60 11.60
CA ASP A 185 24.44 5.48 10.43
C ASP A 185 23.84 4.74 9.23
N CYS A 186 24.25 3.47 9.02
CA CYS A 186 23.65 2.63 7.99
C CYS A 186 22.16 2.37 8.26
N ALA A 187 21.75 2.21 9.54
CA ALA A 187 20.34 2.08 9.89
C ALA A 187 19.56 3.36 9.56
N TYR A 188 20.14 4.53 9.86
CA TYR A 188 19.55 5.82 9.50
C TYR A 188 19.34 5.94 7.98
N ASP A 189 20.36 5.63 7.18
CA ASP A 189 20.28 5.69 5.72
C ASP A 189 19.22 4.74 5.16
N ILE A 190 19.10 3.53 5.71
CA ILE A 190 18.09 2.55 5.33
C ILE A 190 16.68 3.04 5.62
N ILE A 191 16.47 3.71 6.75
CA ILE A 191 15.16 4.21 7.19
C ILE A 191 14.74 5.43 6.38
N MET A 192 15.70 6.25 5.96
CA MET A 192 15.45 7.50 5.22
C MET A 192 15.39 7.32 3.70
N ALA A 193 15.79 6.15 3.16
CA ALA A 193 15.73 5.82 1.73
C ALA A 193 14.35 5.37 1.28
#